data_462eff275cf22e32f8335a956e0772ca
#
_entry.id   462eff275cf22e32f8335a956e0772ca
#
_cell.length_a   1.000
_cell.length_b   1.000
_cell.length_c   1.000
_cell.angle_alpha   90.00
_cell.angle_beta   90.00
_cell.angle_gamma   90.00
#
_symmetry.space_group_name_H-M   'P 1'
#
loop_
_entity.id
_entity.type
_entity.pdbx_description
1 polymer ?
#
loop_
_entity_poly.entity_id
_entity_poly.type
_entity_poly.pdbx_seq_one_letter_code
_entity_poly.pdbx_strand_id
1 'polypeptide(L)'
;METFTQTFLAEGITILQKLDAHAIEAVATGLAAVRAGENARLFILGVGGSAGHASHAVNDFRKICGFEAYTPTDNASELTARINDEGWDTCFSEWLKGSRLRKGDAVLVFSVGGGNREKNVSVNLVKSLELAREVGAKIFGVVGRDGGYTKQVADACVVIPTVSADRTTPHTEGFAAVVWHLLVSHPVLQREKTKWESVK
;
A
#
# COMPACT_ATOMS: atom_id res chain seq x y z
N MET A 1 -19.23 -19.39 -26.67
CA MET A 1 -19.29 -18.25 -25.73
C MET A 1 -18.13 -18.39 -24.73
N GLU A 2 -17.41 -17.32 -24.50
CA GLU A 2 -16.37 -17.29 -23.49
C GLU A 2 -16.99 -17.41 -22.08
N THR A 3 -16.38 -18.20 -21.22
CA THR A 3 -16.86 -18.36 -19.85
C THR A 3 -16.42 -17.17 -18.99
N PHE A 4 -17.12 -16.92 -17.87
CA PHE A 4 -16.73 -15.90 -16.90
C PHE A 4 -15.25 -16.04 -16.48
N THR A 5 -14.81 -17.28 -16.22
CA THR A 5 -13.44 -17.59 -15.83
C THR A 5 -12.43 -17.18 -16.91
N GLN A 6 -12.72 -17.50 -18.16
CA GLN A 6 -11.86 -17.13 -19.30
C GLN A 6 -11.75 -15.60 -19.42
N THR A 7 -12.88 -14.89 -19.34
CA THR A 7 -12.92 -13.42 -19.36
C THR A 7 -12.11 -12.84 -18.21
N PHE A 8 -12.30 -13.31 -16.98
CA PHE A 8 -11.57 -12.82 -15.80
C PHE A 8 -10.06 -13.01 -15.94
N LEU A 9 -9.61 -14.16 -16.42
CA LEU A 9 -8.20 -14.44 -16.64
C LEU A 9 -7.60 -13.58 -17.77
N ALA A 10 -8.36 -13.38 -18.87
CA ALA A 10 -7.93 -12.50 -19.97
C ALA A 10 -7.79 -11.03 -19.53
N GLU A 11 -8.68 -10.55 -18.66
CA GLU A 11 -8.56 -9.25 -18.02
C GLU A 11 -7.28 -9.15 -17.18
N GLY A 12 -6.96 -10.21 -16.41
CA GLY A 12 -5.72 -10.30 -15.64
C GLY A 12 -4.47 -10.21 -16.52
N ILE A 13 -4.44 -10.90 -17.63
CA ILE A 13 -3.34 -10.80 -18.63
C ILE A 13 -3.22 -9.36 -19.14
N THR A 14 -4.34 -8.72 -19.46
CA THR A 14 -4.36 -7.33 -19.94
C THR A 14 -3.82 -6.36 -18.87
N ILE A 15 -4.15 -6.56 -17.59
CA ILE A 15 -3.61 -5.75 -16.50
C ILE A 15 -2.09 -5.90 -16.43
N LEU A 16 -1.56 -7.13 -16.44
CA LEU A 16 -0.12 -7.37 -16.41
C LEU A 16 0.63 -6.67 -17.56
N GLN A 17 0.07 -6.71 -18.75
CA GLN A 17 0.66 -6.05 -19.93
C GLN A 17 0.66 -4.52 -19.83
N LYS A 18 -0.28 -3.94 -19.08
CA LYS A 18 -0.45 -2.49 -18.93
C LYS A 18 0.14 -1.93 -17.63
N LEU A 19 0.62 -2.77 -16.72
CA LEU A 19 1.29 -2.30 -15.52
C LEU A 19 2.52 -1.48 -15.89
N ASP A 20 2.65 -0.31 -15.26
CA ASP A 20 3.78 0.58 -15.47
C ASP A 20 4.99 0.10 -14.65
N ALA A 21 5.93 -0.56 -15.32
CA ALA A 21 7.16 -1.04 -14.72
C ALA A 21 8.03 0.11 -14.16
N HIS A 22 8.02 1.29 -14.80
CA HIS A 22 8.78 2.44 -14.30
C HIS A 22 8.22 2.97 -12.98
N ALA A 23 6.90 2.96 -12.82
CA ALA A 23 6.28 3.33 -11.55
C ALA A 23 6.63 2.32 -10.43
N ILE A 24 6.71 1.03 -10.74
CA ILE A 24 7.14 -0.01 -9.79
C ILE A 24 8.60 0.20 -9.38
N GLU A 25 9.49 0.43 -10.33
CA GLU A 25 10.92 0.73 -10.08
C GLU A 25 11.09 1.99 -9.22
N ALA A 26 10.29 3.03 -9.47
CA ALA A 26 10.31 4.26 -8.68
C ALA A 26 9.89 4.01 -7.23
N VAL A 27 8.85 3.20 -6.99
CA VAL A 27 8.44 2.81 -5.64
C VAL A 27 9.54 1.97 -4.97
N ALA A 28 10.11 0.98 -5.66
CA ALA A 28 11.18 0.13 -5.12
C ALA A 28 12.40 0.95 -4.71
N THR A 29 12.86 1.84 -5.59
CA THR A 29 14.01 2.71 -5.35
C THR A 29 13.74 3.71 -4.22
N GLY A 30 12.53 4.30 -4.20
CA GLY A 30 12.12 5.23 -3.16
C GLY A 30 12.06 4.57 -1.78
N LEU A 31 11.50 3.38 -1.68
CA LEU A 31 11.47 2.59 -0.44
C LEU A 31 12.90 2.19 0.01
N ALA A 32 13.76 1.79 -0.93
CA ALA A 32 15.16 1.48 -0.61
C ALA A 32 15.91 2.68 -0.05
N ALA A 33 15.67 3.88 -0.59
CA ALA A 33 16.24 5.12 -0.08
C ALA A 33 15.74 5.44 1.33
N VAL A 34 14.46 5.24 1.63
CA VAL A 34 13.90 5.38 2.99
C VAL A 34 14.58 4.40 3.94
N ARG A 35 14.66 3.12 3.58
CA ARG A 35 15.29 2.10 4.43
C ARG A 35 16.76 2.40 4.75
N ALA A 36 17.47 3.07 3.86
CA ALA A 36 18.86 3.46 4.08
C ALA A 36 19.02 4.61 5.10
N GLY A 37 17.92 5.30 5.42
CA GLY A 37 17.89 6.36 6.43
C GLY A 37 18.01 5.82 7.85
N GLU A 38 18.59 6.63 8.73
CA GLU A 38 18.76 6.28 10.15
C GLU A 38 17.38 6.20 10.85
N ASN A 39 17.09 5.06 11.47
CA ASN A 39 15.84 4.81 12.20
C ASN A 39 14.56 5.11 11.38
N ALA A 40 14.61 4.91 10.07
CA ALA A 40 13.46 5.10 9.18
C ALA A 40 12.49 3.93 9.29
N ARG A 41 11.19 4.25 9.29
CA ARG A 41 10.11 3.27 9.46
C ARG A 41 9.17 3.31 8.26
N LEU A 42 8.49 2.19 8.04
CA LEU A 42 7.47 2.04 7.00
C LEU A 42 6.10 1.81 7.64
N PHE A 43 5.15 2.69 7.38
CA PHE A 43 3.76 2.54 7.80
C PHE A 43 2.90 2.15 6.59
N ILE A 44 2.27 0.98 6.64
CA ILE A 44 1.45 0.48 5.54
C ILE A 44 -0.03 0.64 5.89
N LEU A 45 -0.76 1.34 5.05
CA LEU A 45 -2.16 1.68 5.29
C LEU A 45 -3.06 1.00 4.25
N GLY A 46 -4.19 0.47 4.72
CA GLY A 46 -5.22 -0.10 3.86
C GLY A 46 -6.55 -0.22 4.61
N VAL A 47 -7.64 -0.32 3.87
CA VAL A 47 -9.00 -0.50 4.41
C VAL A 47 -9.62 -1.75 3.79
N GLY A 48 -10.35 -2.54 4.55
CA GLY A 48 -11.00 -3.77 4.09
C GLY A 48 -9.99 -4.81 3.59
N GLY A 49 -10.14 -5.33 2.36
CA GLY A 49 -9.19 -6.26 1.75
C GLY A 49 -7.77 -5.70 1.67
N SER A 50 -7.66 -4.40 1.41
CA SER A 50 -6.36 -3.71 1.43
C SER A 50 -5.70 -3.66 2.82
N ALA A 51 -6.47 -3.71 3.92
CA ALA A 51 -5.91 -3.88 5.27
C ALA A 51 -5.30 -5.27 5.46
N GLY A 52 -5.95 -6.31 4.93
CA GLY A 52 -5.38 -7.66 4.90
C GLY A 52 -4.05 -7.71 4.14
N HIS A 53 -3.97 -7.02 3.00
CA HIS A 53 -2.70 -6.86 2.26
C HIS A 53 -1.66 -6.08 3.07
N ALA A 54 -2.06 -5.02 3.79
CA ALA A 54 -1.16 -4.24 4.62
C ALA A 54 -0.53 -5.08 5.73
N SER A 55 -1.33 -5.86 6.47
CA SER A 55 -0.83 -6.78 7.50
C SER A 55 0.14 -7.83 6.95
N HIS A 56 -0.19 -8.45 5.80
CA HIS A 56 0.71 -9.42 5.17
C HIS A 56 2.00 -8.73 4.68
N ALA A 57 1.89 -7.59 4.01
CA ALA A 57 3.05 -6.86 3.53
C ALA A 57 3.97 -6.39 4.67
N VAL A 58 3.43 -5.97 5.82
CA VAL A 58 4.24 -5.65 7.02
C VAL A 58 5.14 -6.81 7.39
N ASN A 59 4.61 -8.05 7.45
CA ASN A 59 5.42 -9.23 7.74
C ASN A 59 6.59 -9.38 6.74
N ASP A 60 6.31 -9.25 5.45
CA ASP A 60 7.31 -9.49 4.41
C ASP A 60 8.33 -8.35 4.31
N PHE A 61 7.90 -7.10 4.41
CA PHE A 61 8.83 -5.96 4.48
C PHE A 61 9.76 -6.06 5.71
N ARG A 62 9.28 -6.55 6.84
CA ARG A 62 10.10 -6.80 8.02
C ARG A 62 11.06 -7.96 7.81
N LYS A 63 10.55 -9.12 7.41
CA LYS A 63 11.28 -10.38 7.37
C LYS A 63 12.21 -10.47 6.16
N ILE A 64 11.78 -10.00 5.00
CA ILE A 64 12.52 -10.15 3.73
C ILE A 64 13.36 -8.91 3.43
N CYS A 65 12.79 -7.71 3.69
CA CYS A 65 13.42 -6.46 3.31
C CYS A 65 14.16 -5.74 4.45
N GLY A 66 14.03 -6.21 5.70
CA GLY A 66 14.70 -5.61 6.86
C GLY A 66 14.17 -4.22 7.23
N PHE A 67 12.88 -3.94 6.99
CA PHE A 67 12.23 -2.72 7.44
C PHE A 67 11.73 -2.84 8.89
N GLU A 68 11.77 -1.75 9.62
CA GLU A 68 10.87 -1.52 10.74
C GLU A 68 9.51 -1.09 10.17
N ALA A 69 8.55 -2.03 10.07
CA ALA A 69 7.27 -1.79 9.42
C ALA A 69 6.08 -2.09 10.32
N TYR A 70 4.97 -1.33 10.14
CA TYR A 70 3.77 -1.38 10.96
C TYR A 70 2.50 -1.07 10.15
N THR A 71 1.34 -1.53 10.64
CA THR A 71 0.02 -1.12 10.14
C THR A 71 -0.95 -0.91 11.30
N PRO A 72 -1.88 0.06 11.22
CA PRO A 72 -2.84 0.35 12.28
C PRO A 72 -3.83 -0.79 12.55
N THR A 73 -3.98 -1.70 11.61
CA THR A 73 -4.95 -2.81 11.69
C THR A 73 -4.44 -4.04 12.43
N ASP A 74 -3.17 -4.09 12.82
CA ASP A 74 -2.59 -5.22 13.54
C ASP A 74 -2.94 -5.21 15.05
N ASN A 75 -3.37 -4.05 15.59
CA ASN A 75 -3.85 -3.93 16.95
C ASN A 75 -5.34 -3.57 16.98
N ALA A 76 -6.19 -4.58 17.06
CA ALA A 76 -7.64 -4.39 17.09
C ALA A 76 -8.11 -3.52 18.27
N SER A 77 -7.45 -3.61 19.42
CA SER A 77 -7.77 -2.82 20.61
C SER A 77 -7.57 -1.32 20.36
N GLU A 78 -6.41 -0.95 19.87
CA GLU A 78 -6.11 0.46 19.57
C GLU A 78 -6.99 1.00 18.45
N LEU A 79 -7.16 0.21 17.36
CA LEU A 79 -8.00 0.61 16.24
C LEU A 79 -9.45 0.87 16.67
N THR A 80 -10.04 -0.04 17.44
CA THR A 80 -11.43 0.09 17.89
C THR A 80 -11.61 1.24 18.89
N ALA A 81 -10.65 1.47 19.79
CA ALA A 81 -10.66 2.62 20.69
C ALA A 81 -10.61 3.94 19.91
N ARG A 82 -9.69 4.09 18.96
CA ARG A 82 -9.60 5.28 18.12
C ARG A 82 -10.85 5.54 17.28
N ILE A 83 -11.46 4.48 16.75
CA ILE A 83 -12.73 4.61 16.02
C ILE A 83 -13.85 5.09 16.93
N ASN A 84 -13.94 4.55 18.15
CA ASN A 84 -14.96 4.92 19.13
C ASN A 84 -14.80 6.36 19.63
N ASP A 85 -13.58 6.78 19.90
CA ASP A 85 -13.28 8.03 20.60
C ASP A 85 -13.04 9.19 19.61
N GLU A 86 -12.40 8.93 18.48
CA GLU A 86 -11.93 9.95 17.52
C GLU A 86 -12.63 9.85 16.17
N GLY A 87 -13.36 8.76 15.92
CA GLY A 87 -14.11 8.50 14.69
C GLY A 87 -13.28 7.84 13.59
N TRP A 88 -14.00 7.25 12.63
CA TRP A 88 -13.41 6.52 11.51
C TRP A 88 -12.49 7.37 10.64
N ASP A 89 -12.85 8.63 10.43
CA ASP A 89 -12.14 9.52 9.50
C ASP A 89 -10.72 9.87 9.96
N THR A 90 -10.47 9.80 11.26
CA THR A 90 -9.19 10.20 11.88
C THR A 90 -8.40 9.04 12.44
N CYS A 91 -8.99 7.86 12.60
CA CYS A 91 -8.39 6.73 13.31
C CYS A 91 -6.96 6.39 12.87
N PHE A 92 -6.66 6.45 11.57
CA PHE A 92 -5.32 6.16 11.06
C PHE A 92 -4.36 7.35 11.26
N SER A 93 -4.81 8.58 11.07
CA SER A 93 -3.95 9.75 11.29
C SER A 93 -3.59 9.91 12.77
N GLU A 94 -4.54 9.66 13.68
CA GLU A 94 -4.27 9.69 15.11
C GLU A 94 -3.37 8.53 15.56
N TRP A 95 -3.53 7.34 14.95
CA TRP A 95 -2.59 6.23 15.13
C TRP A 95 -1.17 6.60 14.68
N LEU A 96 -1.02 7.26 13.53
CA LEU A 96 0.28 7.74 13.02
C LEU A 96 0.89 8.79 13.95
N LYS A 97 0.08 9.71 14.53
CA LYS A 97 0.54 10.67 15.56
C LYS A 97 1.03 9.94 16.82
N GLY A 98 0.26 8.97 17.32
CA GLY A 98 0.65 8.10 18.44
C GLY A 98 1.95 7.33 18.16
N SER A 99 2.14 6.89 16.93
CA SER A 99 3.37 6.27 16.44
C SER A 99 4.50 7.27 16.18
N ARG A 100 4.27 8.56 16.39
CA ARG A 100 5.25 9.63 16.17
C ARG A 100 5.83 9.63 14.75
N LEU A 101 4.93 9.58 13.74
CA LEU A 101 5.33 9.71 12.33
C LEU A 101 6.17 10.98 12.15
N ARG A 102 7.28 10.87 11.43
CA ARG A 102 8.24 11.96 11.27
C ARG A 102 8.90 11.96 9.90
N LYS A 103 9.58 13.05 9.60
CA LYS A 103 10.49 13.12 8.44
C LYS A 103 11.50 11.98 8.51
N GLY A 104 11.72 11.32 7.37
CA GLY A 104 12.56 10.11 7.25
C GLY A 104 11.75 8.81 7.23
N ASP A 105 10.54 8.79 7.81
CA ASP A 105 9.62 7.66 7.67
C ASP A 105 8.93 7.65 6.29
N ALA A 106 8.27 6.54 5.99
CA ALA A 106 7.40 6.43 4.82
C ALA A 106 6.03 5.87 5.16
N VAL A 107 5.03 6.29 4.37
CA VAL A 107 3.69 5.71 4.32
C VAL A 107 3.51 5.04 2.96
N LEU A 108 3.12 3.76 2.95
CA LEU A 108 2.73 3.01 1.76
C LEU A 108 1.22 2.72 1.83
N VAL A 109 0.48 3.13 0.81
CA VAL A 109 -0.98 2.94 0.76
C VAL A 109 -1.35 1.83 -0.20
N PHE A 110 -2.16 0.89 0.26
CA PHE A 110 -2.93 -0.03 -0.59
C PHE A 110 -4.38 0.40 -0.60
N SER A 111 -4.95 0.64 -1.79
CA SER A 111 -6.34 1.08 -1.88
C SER A 111 -6.91 0.90 -3.28
N VAL A 112 -8.16 0.47 -3.39
CA VAL A 112 -8.86 0.39 -4.69
C VAL A 112 -9.02 1.76 -5.32
N GLY A 113 -9.30 2.81 -4.55
CA GLY A 113 -9.58 4.15 -5.07
C GLY A 113 -8.59 5.24 -4.64
N GLY A 114 -7.60 4.92 -3.78
CA GLY A 114 -6.59 5.87 -3.33
C GLY A 114 -7.09 7.00 -2.41
N GLY A 115 -8.33 6.94 -1.96
CA GLY A 115 -8.98 8.01 -1.18
C GLY A 115 -9.51 9.16 -2.06
N ASN A 116 -10.62 9.76 -1.64
CA ASN A 116 -11.22 10.90 -2.34
C ASN A 116 -11.82 11.89 -1.34
N ARG A 117 -11.30 13.12 -1.34
CA ARG A 117 -11.74 14.20 -0.45
C ARG A 117 -13.17 14.68 -0.76
N GLU A 118 -13.46 14.88 -2.03
CA GLU A 118 -14.72 15.49 -2.47
C GLU A 118 -15.90 14.55 -2.28
N LYS A 119 -15.65 13.25 -2.51
CA LYS A 119 -16.67 12.18 -2.40
C LYS A 119 -16.72 11.53 -1.03
N ASN A 120 -15.92 11.96 -0.08
CA ASN A 120 -15.85 11.41 1.27
C ASN A 120 -15.57 9.90 1.30
N VAL A 121 -14.66 9.42 0.43
CA VAL A 121 -14.30 8.01 0.34
C VAL A 121 -12.91 7.78 0.94
N SER A 122 -12.80 6.86 1.89
CA SER A 122 -11.56 6.53 2.61
C SER A 122 -10.86 7.79 3.18
N VAL A 123 -11.63 8.61 3.89
CA VAL A 123 -11.17 9.88 4.48
C VAL A 123 -10.04 9.65 5.47
N ASN A 124 -10.05 8.50 6.17
CA ASN A 124 -8.95 8.08 7.04
C ASN A 124 -7.60 7.98 6.30
N LEU A 125 -7.58 7.49 5.04
CA LEU A 125 -6.38 7.52 4.21
C LEU A 125 -6.00 8.96 3.83
N VAL A 126 -6.97 9.76 3.40
CA VAL A 126 -6.74 11.17 3.02
C VAL A 126 -6.08 11.93 4.16
N LYS A 127 -6.67 11.89 5.37
CA LYS A 127 -6.12 12.57 6.55
C LYS A 127 -4.74 12.06 6.96
N SER A 128 -4.50 10.76 6.81
CA SER A 128 -3.17 10.19 7.05
C SER A 128 -2.11 10.72 6.09
N LEU A 129 -2.46 10.87 4.82
CA LEU A 129 -1.56 11.42 3.81
C LEU A 129 -1.34 12.92 3.97
N GLU A 130 -2.34 13.66 4.46
CA GLU A 130 -2.19 15.06 4.85
C GLU A 130 -1.16 15.21 5.98
N LEU A 131 -1.31 14.39 7.03
CA LEU A 131 -0.34 14.34 8.13
C LEU A 131 1.06 13.94 7.64
N ALA A 132 1.17 12.93 6.78
CA ALA A 132 2.46 12.50 6.24
C ALA A 132 3.17 13.63 5.49
N ARG A 133 2.45 14.42 4.70
CA ARG A 133 2.98 15.61 4.02
C ARG A 133 3.41 16.68 5.00
N GLU A 134 2.58 16.96 6.01
CA GLU A 134 2.85 17.97 7.04
C GLU A 134 4.17 17.70 7.77
N VAL A 135 4.40 16.44 8.17
CA VAL A 135 5.63 16.04 8.88
C VAL A 135 6.82 15.78 7.95
N GLY A 136 6.61 15.77 6.63
CA GLY A 136 7.66 15.51 5.63
C GLY A 136 8.05 14.04 5.50
N ALA A 137 7.15 13.11 5.83
CA ALA A 137 7.32 11.69 5.56
C ALA A 137 7.12 11.40 4.06
N LYS A 138 7.79 10.35 3.55
CA LYS A 138 7.62 9.92 2.16
C LYS A 138 6.31 9.18 1.97
N ILE A 139 5.71 9.31 0.78
CA ILE A 139 4.43 8.70 0.45
C ILE A 139 4.58 7.84 -0.79
N PHE A 140 4.15 6.59 -0.68
CA PHE A 140 4.08 5.63 -1.77
C PHE A 140 2.67 5.03 -1.87
N GLY A 141 2.31 4.56 -3.07
CA GLY A 141 1.00 3.94 -3.27
C GLY A 141 1.02 2.77 -4.24
N VAL A 142 0.14 1.81 -4.00
CA VAL A 142 -0.30 0.79 -4.96
C VAL A 142 -1.82 0.85 -4.94
N VAL A 143 -2.40 1.46 -5.95
CA VAL A 143 -3.81 1.84 -5.98
C VAL A 143 -4.45 1.49 -7.31
N GLY A 144 -5.76 1.52 -7.40
CA GLY A 144 -6.50 1.34 -8.64
C GLY A 144 -7.19 2.61 -9.12
N ARG A 145 -8.14 2.44 -10.05
CA ARG A 145 -8.91 3.54 -10.66
C ARG A 145 -7.99 4.61 -11.26
N ASP A 146 -8.20 5.85 -10.89
CA ASP A 146 -7.38 7.02 -11.25
C ASP A 146 -6.24 7.30 -10.27
N GLY A 147 -6.16 6.51 -9.19
CA GLY A 147 -5.17 6.64 -8.12
C GLY A 147 -5.61 7.53 -6.96
N GLY A 148 -6.70 8.28 -7.12
CA GLY A 148 -7.28 9.15 -6.09
C GLY A 148 -6.30 10.13 -5.46
N TYR A 149 -6.55 10.49 -4.20
CA TYR A 149 -5.71 11.42 -3.47
C TYR A 149 -4.28 10.89 -3.24
N THR A 150 -4.14 9.56 -3.07
CA THR A 150 -2.82 8.93 -2.91
C THR A 150 -1.89 9.27 -4.07
N LYS A 151 -2.34 9.07 -5.32
CA LYS A 151 -1.52 9.38 -6.50
C LYS A 151 -1.17 10.87 -6.61
N GLN A 152 -2.07 11.76 -6.17
CA GLN A 152 -1.85 13.22 -6.25
C GLN A 152 -0.70 13.69 -5.34
N VAL A 153 -0.47 12.98 -4.22
CA VAL A 153 0.47 13.41 -3.18
C VAL A 153 1.68 12.50 -3.01
N ALA A 154 1.70 11.34 -3.67
CA ALA A 154 2.76 10.36 -3.53
C ALA A 154 4.06 10.80 -4.22
N ASP A 155 5.20 10.46 -3.62
CA ASP A 155 6.54 10.55 -4.23
C ASP A 155 6.67 9.55 -5.40
N ALA A 156 6.06 8.36 -5.27
CA ALA A 156 5.87 7.40 -6.36
C ALA A 156 4.61 6.54 -6.11
N CYS A 157 3.90 6.19 -7.20
CA CYS A 157 2.64 5.46 -7.08
C CYS A 157 2.41 4.54 -8.28
N VAL A 158 2.16 3.28 -7.99
CA VAL A 158 1.70 2.30 -8.98
C VAL A 158 0.18 2.36 -9.08
N VAL A 159 -0.34 2.54 -10.29
CA VAL A 159 -1.78 2.48 -10.54
C VAL A 159 -2.11 1.20 -11.29
N ILE A 160 -2.88 0.31 -10.65
CA ILE A 160 -3.37 -0.92 -11.27
C ILE A 160 -4.38 -0.53 -12.37
N PRO A 161 -4.15 -0.91 -13.63
CA PRO A 161 -5.03 -0.55 -14.73
C PRO A 161 -6.46 -1.08 -14.55
N THR A 162 -7.45 -0.22 -14.74
CA THR A 162 -8.85 -0.62 -14.78
C THR A 162 -9.18 -1.14 -16.19
N VAL A 163 -9.47 -2.43 -16.30
CA VAL A 163 -9.84 -3.10 -17.57
C VAL A 163 -11.32 -3.48 -17.62
N SER A 164 -11.98 -3.50 -16.46
CA SER A 164 -13.41 -3.78 -16.33
C SER A 164 -13.99 -2.92 -15.21
N ALA A 165 -15.04 -2.17 -15.51
CA ALA A 165 -15.73 -1.36 -14.50
C ALA A 165 -16.36 -2.20 -13.39
N ASP A 166 -16.91 -3.36 -13.76
CA ASP A 166 -17.64 -4.25 -12.84
C ASP A 166 -16.70 -5.07 -11.93
N ARG A 167 -15.43 -5.16 -12.29
CA ARG A 167 -14.42 -5.98 -11.59
C ARG A 167 -13.20 -5.18 -11.13
N THR A 168 -13.36 -3.87 -10.98
CA THR A 168 -12.28 -2.98 -10.53
C THR A 168 -11.72 -3.42 -9.17
N THR A 169 -12.57 -3.69 -8.19
CA THR A 169 -12.13 -4.08 -6.83
C THR A 169 -11.35 -5.39 -6.81
N PRO A 170 -11.89 -6.53 -7.28
CA PRO A 170 -11.16 -7.79 -7.22
C PRO A 170 -9.85 -7.77 -8.01
N HIS A 171 -9.83 -7.10 -9.16
CA HIS A 171 -8.57 -6.95 -9.92
C HIS A 171 -7.57 -6.05 -9.19
N THR A 172 -8.00 -4.91 -8.67
CA THR A 172 -7.08 -4.01 -7.93
C THR A 172 -6.47 -4.73 -6.74
N GLU A 173 -7.27 -5.41 -5.93
CA GLU A 173 -6.77 -6.13 -4.75
C GLU A 173 -5.86 -7.30 -5.16
N GLY A 174 -6.25 -8.13 -6.12
CA GLY A 174 -5.41 -9.22 -6.62
C GLY A 174 -4.07 -8.75 -7.18
N PHE A 175 -4.07 -7.69 -7.98
CA PHE A 175 -2.82 -7.15 -8.56
C PHE A 175 -2.03 -6.28 -7.59
N ALA A 176 -2.64 -5.69 -6.56
CA ALA A 176 -1.90 -5.10 -5.46
C ALA A 176 -1.03 -6.16 -4.77
N ALA A 177 -1.56 -7.39 -4.58
CA ALA A 177 -0.77 -8.50 -4.06
C ALA A 177 0.39 -8.87 -4.98
N VAL A 178 0.19 -8.94 -6.28
CA VAL A 178 1.27 -9.19 -7.26
C VAL A 178 2.36 -8.11 -7.14
N VAL A 179 1.97 -6.83 -7.09
CA VAL A 179 2.92 -5.71 -7.05
C VAL A 179 3.71 -5.70 -5.74
N TRP A 180 3.09 -5.85 -4.56
CA TRP A 180 3.86 -5.78 -3.33
C TRP A 180 4.74 -7.02 -3.12
N HIS A 181 4.35 -8.22 -3.61
CA HIS A 181 5.25 -9.37 -3.63
C HIS A 181 6.44 -9.14 -4.58
N LEU A 182 6.22 -8.50 -5.73
CA LEU A 182 7.30 -8.08 -6.62
C LEU A 182 8.25 -7.12 -5.89
N LEU A 183 7.71 -6.12 -5.17
CA LEU A 183 8.52 -5.16 -4.42
C LEU A 183 9.40 -5.85 -3.37
N VAL A 184 8.85 -6.74 -2.53
CA VAL A 184 9.65 -7.42 -1.50
C VAL A 184 10.66 -8.41 -2.08
N SER A 185 10.43 -8.89 -3.30
CA SER A 185 11.37 -9.74 -4.06
C SER A 185 12.38 -8.93 -4.88
N HIS A 186 12.20 -7.61 -4.98
CA HIS A 186 13.04 -6.76 -5.83
C HIS A 186 14.48 -6.69 -5.29
N PRO A 187 15.52 -6.84 -6.14
CA PRO A 187 16.92 -6.88 -5.69
C PRO A 187 17.36 -5.69 -4.84
N VAL A 188 16.80 -4.49 -5.07
CA VAL A 188 17.15 -3.30 -4.26
C VAL A 188 16.49 -3.33 -2.87
N LEU A 189 15.43 -4.12 -2.67
CA LEU A 189 14.70 -4.22 -1.41
C LEU A 189 14.97 -5.53 -0.66
N GLN A 190 15.08 -6.63 -1.36
CA GLN A 190 15.30 -7.94 -0.76
C GLN A 190 16.65 -8.00 -0.03
N ARG A 191 16.66 -8.42 1.22
CA ARG A 191 17.82 -8.68 2.06
C ARG A 191 17.97 -10.17 2.36
N GLU A 192 16.85 -10.82 2.64
CA GLU A 192 16.78 -12.22 3.03
C GLU A 192 15.99 -13.02 2.01
N LYS A 193 16.39 -14.27 1.80
CA LYS A 193 15.61 -15.22 0.99
C LYS A 193 14.43 -15.75 1.78
N THR A 194 13.33 -16.02 1.12
CA THR A 194 12.23 -16.74 1.73
C THR A 194 12.61 -18.20 2.01
N LYS A 195 11.89 -18.85 2.91
CA LYS A 195 12.24 -20.22 3.33
C LYS A 195 12.18 -21.20 2.16
N TRP A 196 11.16 -21.11 1.31
CA TRP A 196 10.96 -22.06 0.22
C TRP A 196 12.06 -21.97 -0.85
N GLU A 197 12.50 -20.76 -1.19
CA GLU A 197 13.60 -20.54 -2.13
C GLU A 197 14.98 -20.86 -1.53
N SER A 198 15.07 -20.99 -0.22
CA SER A 198 16.32 -21.38 0.47
C SER A 198 16.43 -22.88 0.75
N VAL A 199 15.35 -23.64 0.63
CA VAL A 199 15.34 -25.10 0.79
C VAL A 199 15.76 -25.75 -0.56
N LYS A 200 16.84 -26.53 -0.54
CA LYS A 200 17.30 -27.32 -1.70
C LYS A 200 16.73 -28.72 -1.64
#